data_7f31ba3b63108276247bd5b4b01ef07c
#
_entry.id   7f31ba3b63108276247bd5b4b01ef07c
#
_cell.length_a   1.000
_cell.length_b   1.000
_cell.length_c   1.000
_cell.angle_alpha   90.00
_cell.angle_beta   90.00
_cell.angle_gamma   90.00
#
_symmetry.space_group_name_H-M   'P 1'
#
loop_
_entity.id
_entity.type
_entity.pdbx_description
1 polymer ?
#
loop_
_entity_poly.entity_id
_entity_poly.type
_entity_poly.pdbx_seq_one_letter_code
_entity_poly.pdbx_strand_id
1 'polypeptide(L)'
;MKAILLGLSLFPLAVLAGEKIDKQIEVANGGTIYIENQRGDINIRGWDKSEFKVSGELDDKADGYELKTSGDKTQFIVNMPRNTDWGNSGDGSKLTIFMPKSSTLEFAGVNVSVTAKELQNSAEIDVVNGEISASNLAGNIKLTSVNGDVKAQNLSGNIAFETVNGEINDKNSSGKLRFSAVNGDIKSNSTASDVRLENVNGDIDFTLSSIKNLRINTVNGEAEVHIKELLKGADVRFESVSGDGEFYFAADVSAKFEIEAHANGKIINKVTSDKVSKAKYGPSSSLKFSINGGNANVEMNTISGRLELHTK
;
A
#
# COMPACT_ATOMS: atom_id res chain seq x y z
N MET A 1 -23.08 -36.07 -66.47
CA MET A 1 -23.07 -35.76 -65.02
C MET A 1 -21.73 -35.17 -64.67
N LYS A 2 -21.65 -33.85 -64.43
CA LYS A 2 -20.43 -33.16 -64.04
C LYS A 2 -20.48 -32.93 -62.54
N ALA A 3 -19.56 -33.52 -61.78
CA ALA A 3 -19.41 -33.33 -60.34
C ALA A 3 -18.65 -32.01 -60.11
N ILE A 4 -19.28 -31.09 -59.40
CA ILE A 4 -18.65 -29.85 -58.92
C ILE A 4 -18.02 -30.14 -57.55
N LEU A 5 -16.69 -30.17 -57.47
CA LEU A 5 -15.94 -30.20 -56.21
C LEU A 5 -15.98 -28.79 -55.62
N LEU A 6 -16.70 -28.63 -54.48
CA LEU A 6 -16.65 -27.43 -53.67
C LEU A 6 -15.39 -27.49 -52.77
N GLY A 7 -14.37 -26.78 -53.11
CA GLY A 7 -13.18 -26.63 -52.28
C GLY A 7 -13.48 -25.72 -51.09
N LEU A 8 -13.52 -26.29 -49.88
CA LEU A 8 -13.63 -25.59 -48.61
C LEU A 8 -12.26 -24.99 -48.28
N SER A 9 -12.05 -23.72 -48.55
CA SER A 9 -10.85 -23.00 -48.13
C SER A 9 -10.96 -22.68 -46.65
N LEU A 10 -10.26 -23.46 -45.80
CA LEU A 10 -9.96 -23.04 -44.41
C LEU A 10 -9.04 -21.82 -44.46
N PHE A 11 -9.58 -20.63 -44.22
CA PHE A 11 -8.77 -19.48 -43.80
C PHE A 11 -8.29 -19.74 -42.39
N PRO A 12 -6.97 -19.72 -42.13
CA PRO A 12 -6.52 -19.68 -40.75
C PRO A 12 -6.99 -18.36 -40.13
N LEU A 13 -7.80 -18.42 -39.06
CA LEU A 13 -7.96 -17.28 -38.18
C LEU A 13 -6.55 -16.99 -37.63
N ALA A 14 -5.93 -15.94 -38.13
CA ALA A 14 -4.79 -15.34 -37.46
C ALA A 14 -5.33 -14.75 -36.14
N VAL A 15 -5.13 -15.43 -35.04
CA VAL A 15 -5.20 -14.83 -33.72
C VAL A 15 -4.07 -13.80 -33.75
N LEU A 16 -4.42 -12.53 -33.68
CA LEU A 16 -3.45 -11.46 -33.45
C LEU A 16 -2.93 -11.67 -32.01
N ALA A 17 -1.86 -12.42 -31.89
CA ALA A 17 -1.09 -12.51 -30.66
C ALA A 17 -0.25 -11.23 -30.57
N GLY A 18 -0.16 -10.65 -29.39
CA GLY A 18 0.69 -9.48 -29.16
C GLY A 18 2.15 -9.73 -29.56
N GLU A 19 2.88 -8.68 -29.84
CA GLU A 19 4.30 -8.78 -30.21
C GLU A 19 5.12 -9.39 -29.05
N LYS A 20 5.88 -10.45 -29.34
CA LYS A 20 6.77 -11.06 -28.35
C LYS A 20 8.03 -10.22 -28.19
N ILE A 21 8.41 -9.96 -26.95
CA ILE A 21 9.64 -9.26 -26.61
C ILE A 21 10.57 -10.18 -25.78
N ASP A 22 11.86 -10.17 -26.11
CA ASP A 22 12.95 -10.70 -25.29
C ASP A 22 14.19 -9.84 -25.54
N LYS A 23 14.41 -8.88 -24.64
CA LYS A 23 15.50 -7.90 -24.74
C LYS A 23 16.29 -7.87 -23.44
N GLN A 24 17.60 -7.78 -23.59
CA GLN A 24 18.54 -7.67 -22.49
C GLN A 24 19.60 -6.65 -22.87
N ILE A 25 19.87 -5.72 -21.95
CA ILE A 25 20.89 -4.67 -22.12
C ILE A 25 21.66 -4.49 -20.82
N GLU A 26 22.91 -4.05 -20.91
CA GLU A 26 23.69 -3.61 -19.75
C GLU A 26 23.14 -2.26 -19.27
N VAL A 27 23.06 -2.06 -17.96
CA VAL A 27 22.62 -0.83 -17.31
C VAL A 27 23.54 -0.44 -16.15
N ALA A 28 23.54 0.82 -15.78
CA ALA A 28 24.32 1.29 -14.66
C ALA A 28 23.86 0.62 -13.34
N ASN A 29 24.78 0.12 -12.56
CA ASN A 29 24.51 -0.39 -11.23
C ASN A 29 24.11 0.78 -10.31
N GLY A 30 22.96 0.69 -9.64
CA GLY A 30 22.43 1.79 -8.83
C GLY A 30 21.73 2.91 -9.62
N GLY A 31 21.63 2.78 -10.94
CA GLY A 31 20.90 3.73 -11.78
C GLY A 31 19.38 3.66 -11.61
N THR A 32 18.67 4.56 -12.26
CA THR A 32 17.21 4.61 -12.26
C THR A 32 16.63 3.87 -13.46
N ILE A 33 15.66 3.02 -13.23
CA ILE A 33 14.91 2.30 -14.25
C ILE A 33 13.46 2.78 -14.23
N TYR A 34 13.08 3.51 -15.28
CA TYR A 34 11.72 3.97 -15.52
C TYR A 34 10.99 3.00 -16.42
N ILE A 35 9.81 2.56 -16.00
CA ILE A 35 8.96 1.64 -16.75
C ILE A 35 7.57 2.26 -16.90
N GLU A 36 7.06 2.32 -18.12
CA GLU A 36 5.68 2.75 -18.38
C GLU A 36 4.95 1.67 -19.19
N ASN A 37 3.80 1.23 -18.66
CA ASN A 37 2.92 0.28 -19.32
C ASN A 37 1.46 0.57 -19.01
N GLN A 38 0.65 0.81 -20.02
CA GLN A 38 -0.72 1.27 -19.86
C GLN A 38 -1.69 0.17 -19.40
N ARG A 39 -1.45 -1.11 -19.78
CA ARG A 39 -2.38 -2.21 -19.50
C ARG A 39 -1.67 -3.55 -19.36
N GLY A 40 -2.22 -4.42 -18.49
CA GLY A 40 -1.82 -5.84 -18.38
C GLY A 40 -1.20 -6.20 -17.03
N ASP A 41 -0.30 -7.19 -17.05
CA ASP A 41 0.33 -7.75 -15.86
C ASP A 41 1.86 -7.65 -15.98
N ILE A 42 2.47 -6.94 -15.06
CA ILE A 42 3.91 -6.68 -15.06
C ILE A 42 4.55 -7.29 -13.82
N ASN A 43 5.49 -8.21 -14.02
CA ASN A 43 6.28 -8.83 -12.98
C ASN A 43 7.71 -8.28 -13.00
N ILE A 44 8.10 -7.56 -11.95
CA ILE A 44 9.42 -6.94 -11.81
C ILE A 44 10.19 -7.65 -10.70
N ARG A 45 11.42 -8.07 -11.00
CA ARG A 45 12.28 -8.74 -10.03
C ARG A 45 13.70 -8.20 -10.03
N GLY A 46 14.20 -7.92 -8.84
CA GLY A 46 15.60 -7.58 -8.65
C GLY A 46 16.51 -8.79 -8.79
N TRP A 47 17.69 -8.62 -9.43
CA TRP A 47 18.75 -9.63 -9.53
C TRP A 47 20.13 -9.03 -9.29
N ASP A 48 21.15 -9.90 -9.22
CA ASP A 48 22.54 -9.48 -8.92
C ASP A 48 23.36 -9.11 -10.17
N LYS A 49 22.72 -8.98 -11.35
CA LYS A 49 23.39 -8.59 -12.60
C LYS A 49 23.20 -7.10 -12.86
N SER A 50 24.20 -6.46 -13.48
CA SER A 50 24.13 -5.09 -13.99
C SER A 50 23.46 -5.04 -15.36
N GLU A 51 22.31 -5.65 -15.50
CA GLU A 51 21.55 -5.80 -16.73
C GLU A 51 20.07 -5.53 -16.48
N PHE A 52 19.39 -4.99 -17.45
CA PHE A 52 17.93 -4.94 -17.56
C PHE A 52 17.49 -5.98 -18.58
N LYS A 53 16.57 -6.84 -18.20
CA LYS A 53 15.96 -7.81 -19.11
C LYS A 53 14.45 -7.68 -19.06
N VAL A 54 13.81 -7.61 -20.23
CA VAL A 54 12.36 -7.69 -20.39
C VAL A 54 12.01 -8.82 -21.34
N SER A 55 11.03 -9.65 -20.97
CA SER A 55 10.53 -10.75 -21.78
C SER A 55 9.02 -10.91 -21.59
N GLY A 56 8.35 -11.39 -22.61
CA GLY A 56 6.90 -11.63 -22.59
C GLY A 56 6.21 -11.24 -23.88
N GLU A 57 5.01 -10.70 -23.74
CA GLU A 57 4.12 -10.34 -24.83
C GLU A 57 3.58 -8.94 -24.58
N LEU A 58 3.71 -8.05 -25.56
CA LEU A 58 3.15 -6.70 -25.54
C LEU A 58 1.63 -6.75 -25.74
N ASP A 59 0.95 -5.70 -25.32
CA ASP A 59 -0.46 -5.49 -25.66
C ASP A 59 -0.66 -5.57 -27.19
N ASP A 60 -1.70 -6.25 -27.64
CA ASP A 60 -2.07 -6.39 -29.05
C ASP A 60 -2.37 -5.05 -29.75
N LYS A 61 -2.63 -4.00 -28.96
CA LYS A 61 -2.85 -2.62 -29.44
C LYS A 61 -1.62 -1.73 -29.31
N ALA A 62 -0.51 -2.24 -28.81
CA ALA A 62 0.70 -1.45 -28.69
C ALA A 62 1.32 -1.15 -30.06
N ASP A 63 1.76 0.09 -30.27
CA ASP A 63 2.54 0.52 -31.41
C ASP A 63 4.04 0.10 -31.33
N GLY A 64 4.35 -0.83 -30.39
CA GLY A 64 5.67 -1.29 -30.05
C GLY A 64 6.17 -0.73 -28.71
N TYR A 65 7.48 -0.64 -28.54
CA TYR A 65 8.09 -0.18 -27.30
C TYR A 65 9.33 0.68 -27.57
N GLU A 66 9.70 1.44 -26.56
CA GLU A 66 10.95 2.19 -26.51
C GLU A 66 11.83 1.65 -25.38
N LEU A 67 13.09 1.30 -25.66
CA LEU A 67 14.09 0.93 -24.66
C LEU A 67 15.34 1.76 -24.89
N LYS A 68 15.63 2.70 -24.00
CA LYS A 68 16.74 3.64 -24.11
C LYS A 68 17.50 3.75 -22.80
N THR A 69 18.81 3.88 -22.89
CA THR A 69 19.69 4.19 -21.78
C THR A 69 20.43 5.50 -22.03
N SER A 70 20.43 6.38 -21.07
CA SER A 70 21.15 7.66 -21.10
C SER A 70 21.79 7.90 -19.73
N GLY A 71 23.11 7.79 -19.66
CA GLY A 71 23.85 7.87 -18.41
C GLY A 71 23.43 6.74 -17.44
N ASP A 72 22.92 7.09 -16.29
CA ASP A 72 22.44 6.18 -15.24
C ASP A 72 20.94 5.90 -15.32
N LYS A 73 20.23 6.50 -16.27
CA LYS A 73 18.78 6.30 -16.47
C LYS A 73 18.48 5.38 -17.65
N THR A 74 17.73 4.31 -17.39
CA THR A 74 17.16 3.42 -18.40
C THR A 74 15.64 3.59 -18.43
N GLN A 75 15.06 3.71 -19.62
CA GLN A 75 13.62 3.85 -19.83
C GLN A 75 13.11 2.71 -20.69
N PHE A 76 12.06 2.06 -20.24
CA PHE A 76 11.28 1.09 -20.99
C PHE A 76 9.82 1.54 -21.05
N ILE A 77 9.32 1.87 -22.24
CA ILE A 77 7.99 2.43 -22.44
C ILE A 77 7.27 1.58 -23.49
N VAL A 78 6.11 1.04 -23.15
CA VAL A 78 5.20 0.42 -24.13
C VAL A 78 4.34 1.51 -24.75
N ASN A 79 4.52 1.74 -26.04
CA ASN A 79 3.84 2.81 -26.77
C ASN A 79 2.40 2.39 -27.09
N MET A 80 1.43 3.15 -26.62
CA MET A 80 0.02 2.93 -26.91
C MET A 80 -0.55 4.05 -27.79
N PRO A 81 -1.39 3.73 -28.80
CA PRO A 81 -2.03 4.73 -29.62
C PRO A 81 -2.95 5.64 -28.80
N ARG A 82 -2.98 6.93 -29.14
CA ARG A 82 -3.74 7.96 -28.39
C ARG A 82 -5.26 7.77 -28.41
N ASN A 83 -5.80 7.13 -29.44
CA ASN A 83 -7.23 6.95 -29.68
C ASN A 83 -7.60 5.47 -29.65
N THR A 84 -7.33 4.79 -28.54
CA THR A 84 -7.68 3.38 -28.39
C THR A 84 -9.07 3.27 -27.80
N ASP A 85 -9.98 2.54 -28.46
CA ASP A 85 -11.23 2.12 -27.85
C ASP A 85 -10.93 1.01 -26.82
N TRP A 86 -11.00 1.36 -25.55
CA TRP A 86 -10.69 0.49 -24.42
C TRP A 86 -11.80 -0.55 -24.15
N GLY A 87 -12.95 -0.44 -24.81
CA GLY A 87 -14.17 -1.21 -24.51
C GLY A 87 -14.15 -2.67 -24.96
N ASN A 88 -13.25 -3.08 -25.84
CA ASN A 88 -13.19 -4.47 -26.36
C ASN A 88 -11.73 -4.93 -26.54
N SER A 89 -10.97 -4.86 -25.51
CA SER A 89 -9.53 -5.01 -25.55
C SER A 89 -9.08 -6.33 -24.93
N GLY A 90 -8.08 -6.95 -25.55
CA GLY A 90 -7.36 -8.11 -25.05
C GLY A 90 -6.75 -7.91 -23.64
N ASP A 91 -5.99 -8.88 -23.19
CA ASP A 91 -5.49 -8.99 -21.81
C ASP A 91 -4.43 -7.94 -21.42
N GLY A 92 -3.97 -7.08 -22.36
CA GLY A 92 -2.87 -6.16 -22.14
C GLY A 92 -1.49 -6.82 -22.22
N SER A 93 -0.43 -6.10 -21.90
CA SER A 93 0.93 -6.66 -21.90
C SER A 93 1.11 -7.67 -20.78
N LYS A 94 1.84 -8.77 -21.03
CA LYS A 94 2.25 -9.76 -20.03
C LYS A 94 3.77 -9.81 -20.00
N LEU A 95 4.38 -9.05 -19.08
CA LEU A 95 5.82 -8.86 -19.08
C LEU A 95 6.46 -9.33 -17.78
N THR A 96 7.63 -9.95 -17.94
CA THR A 96 8.55 -10.24 -16.85
C THR A 96 9.82 -9.43 -17.06
N ILE A 97 10.16 -8.65 -16.03
CA ILE A 97 11.28 -7.71 -16.06
C ILE A 97 12.24 -8.06 -14.94
N PHE A 98 13.52 -8.19 -15.29
CA PHE A 98 14.61 -8.29 -14.32
C PHE A 98 15.45 -7.02 -14.37
N MET A 99 15.84 -6.52 -13.21
CA MET A 99 16.66 -5.33 -13.06
C MET A 99 17.64 -5.47 -11.90
N PRO A 100 18.75 -4.70 -11.85
CA PRO A 100 19.66 -4.77 -10.72
C PRO A 100 18.94 -4.43 -9.40
N LYS A 101 19.15 -5.21 -8.35
CA LYS A 101 18.56 -4.97 -7.02
C LYS A 101 18.87 -3.58 -6.46
N SER A 102 20.04 -3.04 -6.81
CA SER A 102 20.52 -1.73 -6.36
C SER A 102 19.93 -0.55 -7.14
N SER A 103 19.21 -0.79 -8.23
CA SER A 103 18.61 0.28 -9.03
C SER A 103 17.33 0.82 -8.38
N THR A 104 17.07 2.09 -8.63
CA THR A 104 15.77 2.71 -8.31
C THR A 104 14.74 2.31 -9.36
N LEU A 105 13.58 1.88 -8.92
CA LEU A 105 12.43 1.61 -9.77
C LEU A 105 11.48 2.81 -9.78
N GLU A 106 11.11 3.30 -10.96
CA GLU A 106 10.01 4.22 -11.21
C GLU A 106 9.03 3.52 -12.18
N PHE A 107 7.81 3.23 -11.74
CA PHE A 107 6.79 2.58 -12.56
C PHE A 107 5.53 3.44 -12.66
N ALA A 108 5.02 3.61 -13.87
CA ALA A 108 3.75 4.29 -14.13
C ALA A 108 2.83 3.43 -15.01
N GLY A 109 1.55 3.32 -14.63
CA GLY A 109 0.59 2.54 -15.38
C GLY A 109 -0.87 2.97 -15.18
N VAL A 110 -1.76 2.51 -16.06
CA VAL A 110 -3.18 2.90 -15.99
C VAL A 110 -4.07 1.71 -15.61
N ASN A 111 -4.21 0.73 -16.47
CA ASN A 111 -5.01 -0.47 -16.22
C ASN A 111 -4.09 -1.69 -16.11
N VAL A 112 -3.27 -1.71 -15.07
CA VAL A 112 -2.16 -2.67 -14.97
C VAL A 112 -1.97 -3.16 -13.54
N SER A 113 -1.80 -4.48 -13.39
CA SER A 113 -1.37 -5.08 -12.14
C SER A 113 0.15 -5.22 -12.11
N VAL A 114 0.76 -4.80 -11.01
CA VAL A 114 2.22 -4.79 -10.85
C VAL A 114 2.64 -5.66 -9.67
N THR A 115 3.54 -6.60 -9.94
CA THR A 115 4.23 -7.34 -8.89
C THR A 115 5.71 -6.96 -8.88
N ALA A 116 6.20 -6.39 -7.77
CA ALA A 116 7.60 -5.99 -7.60
C ALA A 116 8.27 -6.75 -6.45
N LYS A 117 9.44 -7.34 -6.70
CA LYS A 117 10.15 -8.19 -5.72
C LYS A 117 11.64 -7.94 -5.69
N GLU A 118 12.22 -8.07 -4.49
CA GLU A 118 13.68 -8.18 -4.28
C GLU A 118 14.46 -6.94 -4.75
N LEU A 119 13.98 -5.73 -4.46
CA LEU A 119 14.68 -4.47 -4.72
C LEU A 119 15.27 -3.91 -3.41
N GLN A 120 16.48 -3.39 -3.46
CA GLN A 120 17.24 -2.92 -2.30
C GLN A 120 17.53 -1.41 -2.32
N ASN A 121 16.90 -0.70 -3.22
CA ASN A 121 16.94 0.76 -3.33
C ASN A 121 15.50 1.30 -3.36
N SER A 122 15.31 2.54 -3.79
CA SER A 122 13.98 3.15 -3.87
C SER A 122 13.09 2.48 -4.91
N ALA A 123 11.78 2.41 -4.62
CA ALA A 123 10.77 1.96 -5.56
C ALA A 123 9.54 2.88 -5.48
N GLU A 124 9.18 3.51 -6.59
CA GLU A 124 7.95 4.26 -6.75
C GLU A 124 7.08 3.57 -7.81
N ILE A 125 5.86 3.17 -7.43
CA ILE A 125 4.92 2.46 -8.30
C ILE A 125 3.59 3.19 -8.23
N ASP A 126 3.21 3.80 -9.35
CA ASP A 126 1.97 4.54 -9.49
C ASP A 126 1.06 3.87 -10.51
N VAL A 127 -0.14 3.46 -10.09
CA VAL A 127 -1.15 2.78 -10.90
C VAL A 127 -2.49 3.47 -10.76
N VAL A 128 -3.24 3.63 -11.85
CA VAL A 128 -4.60 4.18 -11.77
C VAL A 128 -5.61 3.08 -11.44
N ASN A 129 -5.61 2.00 -12.20
CA ASN A 129 -6.51 0.86 -12.00
C ASN A 129 -5.72 -0.45 -12.01
N GLY A 130 -5.67 -1.12 -10.89
CA GLY A 130 -5.01 -2.42 -10.76
C GLY A 130 -4.33 -2.62 -9.42
N GLU A 131 -3.98 -3.85 -9.15
CA GLU A 131 -3.33 -4.25 -7.91
C GLU A 131 -1.82 -3.96 -7.94
N ILE A 132 -1.29 -3.50 -6.82
CA ILE A 132 0.16 -3.44 -6.56
C ILE A 132 0.51 -4.50 -5.53
N SER A 133 1.36 -5.45 -5.90
CA SER A 133 1.92 -6.46 -5.00
C SER A 133 3.43 -6.26 -4.85
N ALA A 134 3.89 -5.88 -3.65
CA ALA A 134 5.29 -5.61 -3.35
C ALA A 134 5.84 -6.55 -2.28
N SER A 135 7.01 -7.15 -2.50
CA SER A 135 7.62 -8.02 -1.49
C SER A 135 9.15 -7.95 -1.47
N ASN A 136 9.70 -7.96 -0.24
CA ASN A 136 11.16 -7.91 -0.02
C ASN A 136 11.80 -6.68 -0.68
N LEU A 137 11.18 -5.50 -0.52
CA LEU A 137 11.75 -4.24 -0.98
C LEU A 137 12.37 -3.48 0.20
N ALA A 138 13.43 -2.71 -0.08
CA ALA A 138 14.08 -1.88 0.93
C ALA A 138 14.35 -0.47 0.39
N GLY A 139 14.45 0.53 1.27
CA GLY A 139 14.76 1.91 0.93
C GLY A 139 13.58 2.88 1.05
N ASN A 140 13.45 3.81 0.11
CA ASN A 140 12.30 4.69 0.03
C ASN A 140 11.28 4.06 -0.92
N ILE A 141 10.15 3.62 -0.37
CA ILE A 141 9.13 2.88 -1.13
C ILE A 141 7.85 3.69 -1.12
N LYS A 142 7.30 3.93 -2.30
CA LYS A 142 6.00 4.57 -2.47
C LYS A 142 5.15 3.73 -3.41
N LEU A 143 3.99 3.30 -2.93
CA LEU A 143 3.03 2.48 -3.67
C LEU A 143 1.70 3.21 -3.72
N THR A 144 1.28 3.64 -4.91
CA THR A 144 0.07 4.42 -5.12
C THR A 144 -0.87 3.71 -6.09
N SER A 145 -2.11 3.46 -5.67
CA SER A 145 -3.18 3.03 -6.56
C SER A 145 -4.41 3.93 -6.40
N VAL A 146 -5.04 4.32 -7.50
CA VAL A 146 -6.32 5.05 -7.39
C VAL A 146 -7.46 4.08 -7.18
N ASN A 147 -7.55 3.04 -8.00
CA ASN A 147 -8.59 2.00 -7.90
C ASN A 147 -7.93 0.62 -7.94
N GLY A 148 -7.60 0.09 -6.80
CA GLY A 148 -7.00 -1.22 -6.66
C GLY A 148 -6.28 -1.38 -5.34
N ASP A 149 -6.06 -2.62 -4.97
CA ASP A 149 -5.46 -2.97 -3.70
C ASP A 149 -3.94 -2.81 -3.72
N VAL A 150 -3.40 -2.50 -2.55
CA VAL A 150 -1.95 -2.47 -2.31
C VAL A 150 -1.60 -3.57 -1.32
N LYS A 151 -0.88 -4.58 -1.78
CA LYS A 151 -0.42 -5.71 -0.97
C LYS A 151 1.09 -5.65 -0.78
N ALA A 152 1.51 -5.61 0.47
CA ALA A 152 2.91 -5.46 0.85
C ALA A 152 3.35 -6.56 1.79
N GLN A 153 4.58 -7.04 1.62
CA GLN A 153 5.16 -8.03 2.51
C GLN A 153 6.67 -7.83 2.66
N ASN A 154 7.15 -7.81 3.92
CA ASN A 154 8.58 -7.72 4.25
C ASN A 154 9.25 -6.49 3.63
N LEU A 155 8.62 -5.33 3.69
CA LEU A 155 9.23 -4.08 3.25
C LEU A 155 10.04 -3.46 4.38
N SER A 156 11.09 -2.69 4.04
CA SER A 156 11.92 -2.02 5.05
C SER A 156 12.40 -0.64 4.60
N GLY A 157 12.39 0.33 5.52
CA GLY A 157 12.83 1.70 5.26
C GLY A 157 11.76 2.76 5.48
N ASN A 158 11.65 3.72 4.57
CA ASN A 158 10.59 4.71 4.57
C ASN A 158 9.53 4.30 3.55
N ILE A 159 8.35 3.93 4.03
CA ILE A 159 7.33 3.29 3.20
C ILE A 159 6.06 4.13 3.23
N ALA A 160 5.54 4.48 2.07
CA ALA A 160 4.26 5.15 1.89
C ALA A 160 3.33 4.28 1.04
N PHE A 161 2.14 4.04 1.56
CA PHE A 161 1.04 3.38 0.88
C PHE A 161 -0.09 4.37 0.67
N GLU A 162 -0.55 4.53 -0.56
CA GLU A 162 -1.60 5.47 -0.91
C GLU A 162 -2.65 4.79 -1.78
N THR A 163 -3.93 4.90 -1.41
CA THR A 163 -5.05 4.46 -2.26
C THR A 163 -6.24 5.41 -2.15
N VAL A 164 -7.02 5.48 -3.21
CA VAL A 164 -8.31 6.19 -3.14
C VAL A 164 -9.44 5.18 -2.92
N ASN A 165 -9.50 4.13 -3.72
CA ASN A 165 -10.49 3.08 -3.61
C ASN A 165 -9.79 1.70 -3.69
N GLY A 166 -9.56 1.09 -2.55
CA GLY A 166 -8.90 -0.21 -2.46
C GLY A 166 -8.38 -0.49 -1.06
N GLU A 167 -8.10 -1.74 -0.76
CA GLU A 167 -7.54 -2.17 0.52
C GLU A 167 -6.01 -2.03 0.52
N ILE A 168 -5.46 -1.59 1.66
CA ILE A 168 -4.02 -1.69 1.93
C ILE A 168 -3.80 -2.85 2.91
N ASN A 169 -3.02 -3.85 2.48
CA ASN A 169 -2.69 -5.00 3.30
C ASN A 169 -1.17 -5.15 3.42
N ASP A 170 -0.64 -4.82 4.61
CA ASP A 170 0.78 -4.86 4.91
C ASP A 170 1.11 -5.96 5.91
N LYS A 171 2.18 -6.72 5.63
CA LYS A 171 2.68 -7.80 6.49
C LYS A 171 4.19 -7.69 6.69
N ASN A 172 4.60 -7.67 7.96
CA ASN A 172 6.00 -7.72 8.38
C ASN A 172 6.87 -6.56 7.87
N SER A 173 6.28 -5.41 7.54
CA SER A 173 7.08 -4.24 7.18
C SER A 173 7.68 -3.57 8.40
N SER A 174 8.81 -2.86 8.20
CA SER A 174 9.60 -2.24 9.26
C SER A 174 10.15 -0.88 8.86
N GLY A 175 10.51 -0.06 9.85
CA GLY A 175 11.02 1.29 9.64
C GLY A 175 9.97 2.35 9.91
N LYS A 176 9.71 3.24 8.95
CA LYS A 176 8.66 4.26 9.04
C LYS A 176 7.55 3.95 8.04
N LEU A 177 6.33 3.81 8.53
CA LEU A 177 5.17 3.50 7.70
C LEU A 177 4.21 4.69 7.67
N ARG A 178 3.78 5.03 6.47
CA ARG A 178 2.68 5.97 6.23
C ARG A 178 1.60 5.27 5.42
N PHE A 179 0.38 5.33 5.89
CA PHE A 179 -0.81 4.83 5.21
C PHE A 179 -1.75 6.00 4.91
N SER A 180 -2.28 6.06 3.71
CA SER A 180 -3.29 7.04 3.30
C SER A 180 -4.33 6.36 2.44
N ALA A 181 -5.58 6.33 2.90
CA ALA A 181 -6.71 5.83 2.12
C ALA A 181 -7.91 6.77 2.20
N VAL A 182 -8.71 6.79 1.14
CA VAL A 182 -9.96 7.56 1.16
C VAL A 182 -11.15 6.63 1.39
N ASN A 183 -11.28 5.59 0.58
CA ASN A 183 -12.34 4.58 0.71
C ASN A 183 -11.70 3.20 0.62
N GLY A 184 -11.43 2.60 1.73
CA GLY A 184 -10.83 1.26 1.79
C GLY A 184 -10.29 0.94 3.18
N ASP A 185 -10.21 -0.34 3.45
CA ASP A 185 -9.70 -0.84 4.72
C ASP A 185 -8.18 -0.84 4.72
N ILE A 186 -7.61 -0.64 5.90
CA ILE A 186 -6.16 -0.69 6.09
C ILE A 186 -5.84 -1.75 7.13
N LYS A 187 -5.13 -2.80 6.70
CA LYS A 187 -4.68 -3.88 7.57
C LYS A 187 -3.16 -3.94 7.61
N SER A 188 -2.59 -3.92 8.81
CA SER A 188 -1.14 -4.03 8.96
C SER A 188 -0.75 -4.87 10.18
N ASN A 189 0.12 -5.82 9.95
CA ASN A 189 0.85 -6.52 11.00
C ASN A 189 2.35 -6.23 10.83
N SER A 190 2.84 -5.19 11.49
CA SER A 190 4.18 -4.65 11.26
C SER A 190 5.08 -4.65 12.49
N THR A 191 6.38 -4.55 12.25
CA THR A 191 7.41 -4.33 13.27
C THR A 191 7.94 -2.88 13.28
N ALA A 192 7.28 -1.99 12.54
CA ALA A 192 7.62 -0.58 12.50
C ALA A 192 7.36 0.10 13.84
N SER A 193 8.25 0.98 14.25
CA SER A 193 8.12 1.77 15.48
C SER A 193 7.56 3.19 15.25
N ASP A 194 7.50 3.63 14.02
CA ASP A 194 6.98 4.95 13.62
C ASP A 194 5.90 4.74 12.54
N VAL A 195 4.64 4.94 12.92
CA VAL A 195 3.48 4.67 12.05
C VAL A 195 2.56 5.89 12.02
N ARG A 196 2.23 6.32 10.82
CA ARG A 196 1.22 7.35 10.59
C ARG A 196 0.16 6.85 9.63
N LEU A 197 -1.10 7.07 9.99
CA LEU A 197 -2.25 6.69 9.20
C LEU A 197 -3.24 7.84 9.06
N GLU A 198 -3.72 8.05 7.85
CA GLU A 198 -4.82 8.95 7.50
C GLU A 198 -5.85 8.16 6.69
N ASN A 199 -7.07 8.02 7.22
CA ASN A 199 -8.18 7.37 6.52
C ASN A 199 -9.42 8.27 6.55
N VAL A 200 -10.26 8.17 5.53
CA VAL A 200 -11.54 8.87 5.53
C VAL A 200 -12.68 7.90 5.82
N ASN A 201 -12.78 6.81 5.06
CA ASN A 201 -13.82 5.81 5.21
C ASN A 201 -13.22 4.40 5.06
N GLY A 202 -13.49 3.54 6.00
CA GLY A 202 -13.03 2.15 6.02
C GLY A 202 -12.44 1.78 7.37
N ASP A 203 -12.30 0.50 7.61
CA ASP A 203 -11.84 -0.02 8.88
C ASP A 203 -10.31 -0.14 8.93
N ILE A 204 -9.77 -0.01 10.12
CA ILE A 204 -8.33 -0.06 10.41
C ILE A 204 -8.09 -1.22 11.36
N ASP A 205 -7.28 -2.20 10.95
CA ASP A 205 -6.86 -3.34 11.77
C ASP A 205 -5.33 -3.36 11.87
N PHE A 206 -4.82 -2.97 13.02
CA PHE A 206 -3.39 -2.89 13.26
C PHE A 206 -2.91 -3.81 14.37
N THR A 207 -1.90 -4.63 14.05
CA THR A 207 -1.09 -5.35 15.03
C THR A 207 0.34 -4.82 14.98
N LEU A 208 0.74 -4.11 16.04
CA LEU A 208 2.03 -3.40 16.13
C LEU A 208 2.90 -4.03 17.22
N SER A 209 4.15 -4.36 16.88
CA SER A 209 5.06 -5.04 17.80
C SER A 209 5.59 -4.11 18.88
N SER A 210 6.26 -3.01 18.51
CA SER A 210 6.83 -2.03 19.45
C SER A 210 6.68 -0.63 18.88
N ILE A 211 6.01 0.25 19.59
CA ILE A 211 5.69 1.59 19.10
C ILE A 211 6.49 2.66 19.82
N LYS A 212 7.07 3.57 19.04
CA LYS A 212 7.64 4.85 19.48
C LYS A 212 6.74 6.03 19.12
N ASN A 213 6.23 6.06 17.88
CA ASN A 213 5.30 7.07 17.41
C ASN A 213 4.17 6.40 16.65
N LEU A 214 2.93 6.61 17.09
CA LEU A 214 1.72 6.20 16.38
C LEU A 214 0.79 7.39 16.25
N ARG A 215 0.39 7.71 15.03
CA ARG A 215 -0.65 8.68 14.77
C ARG A 215 -1.69 8.11 13.82
N ILE A 216 -2.93 8.07 14.24
CA ILE A 216 -4.07 7.62 13.45
C ILE A 216 -5.10 8.75 13.41
N ASN A 217 -5.42 9.21 12.21
CA ASN A 217 -6.49 10.16 11.95
C ASN A 217 -7.51 9.48 11.04
N THR A 218 -8.76 9.40 11.48
CA THR A 218 -9.86 8.85 10.67
C THR A 218 -11.10 9.74 10.74
N VAL A 219 -11.96 9.64 9.75
CA VAL A 219 -13.25 10.34 9.79
C VAL A 219 -14.36 9.37 10.19
N ASN A 220 -14.48 8.24 9.50
CA ASN A 220 -15.48 7.20 9.73
C ASN A 220 -14.84 5.82 9.66
N GLY A 221 -15.43 4.85 10.32
CA GLY A 221 -14.98 3.46 10.37
C GLY A 221 -14.53 3.05 11.77
N GLU A 222 -14.19 1.80 11.94
CA GLU A 222 -13.68 1.25 13.19
C GLU A 222 -12.16 1.08 13.13
N ALA A 223 -11.47 1.49 14.17
CA ALA A 223 -10.03 1.26 14.32
C ALA A 223 -9.78 0.28 15.45
N GLU A 224 -9.40 -0.96 15.13
CA GLU A 224 -8.92 -1.96 16.07
C GLU A 224 -7.39 -1.97 16.05
N VAL A 225 -6.78 -1.63 17.20
CA VAL A 225 -5.32 -1.44 17.29
C VAL A 225 -4.74 -2.25 18.45
N HIS A 226 -3.93 -3.25 18.11
CA HIS A 226 -3.20 -4.08 19.07
C HIS A 226 -1.75 -3.62 19.18
N ILE A 227 -1.34 -3.13 20.33
CA ILE A 227 0.02 -2.68 20.63
C ILE A 227 0.66 -3.62 21.65
N LYS A 228 1.66 -4.40 21.22
CA LYS A 228 2.34 -5.35 22.11
C LYS A 228 3.30 -4.66 23.08
N GLU A 229 3.91 -3.55 22.69
CA GLU A 229 4.85 -2.80 23.51
C GLU A 229 4.80 -1.30 23.20
N LEU A 230 4.75 -0.46 24.23
CA LEU A 230 5.04 0.96 24.14
C LEU A 230 6.47 1.24 24.60
N LEU A 231 7.32 1.70 23.70
CA LEU A 231 8.70 2.07 24.02
C LEU A 231 8.72 3.28 24.97
N LYS A 232 9.76 3.38 25.79
CA LYS A 232 9.93 4.51 26.71
C LYS A 232 9.86 5.86 25.96
N GLY A 233 8.98 6.75 26.41
CA GLY A 233 8.70 8.04 25.78
C GLY A 233 7.94 7.88 24.44
N ALA A 234 7.18 6.80 24.27
CA ALA A 234 6.30 6.68 23.10
C ALA A 234 5.18 7.73 23.13
N ASP A 235 4.76 8.14 21.94
CA ASP A 235 3.64 9.05 21.70
C ASP A 235 2.61 8.36 20.80
N VAL A 236 1.42 8.10 21.34
CA VAL A 236 0.30 7.49 20.63
C VAL A 236 -0.82 8.49 20.54
N ARG A 237 -1.27 8.81 19.33
CA ARG A 237 -2.38 9.72 19.08
C ARG A 237 -3.40 9.09 18.16
N PHE A 238 -4.65 9.18 18.58
CA PHE A 238 -5.81 8.81 17.80
C PHE A 238 -6.80 9.96 17.74
N GLU A 239 -7.18 10.35 16.54
CA GLU A 239 -8.16 11.39 16.31
C GLU A 239 -9.24 10.88 15.34
N SER A 240 -10.52 10.97 15.73
CA SER A 240 -11.62 10.63 14.85
C SER A 240 -12.75 11.66 14.88
N VAL A 241 -13.55 11.68 13.83
CA VAL A 241 -14.79 12.48 13.80
C VAL A 241 -15.96 11.62 14.25
N SER A 242 -16.24 10.52 13.58
CA SER A 242 -17.35 9.60 13.86
C SER A 242 -16.90 8.15 13.95
N GLY A 243 -15.59 7.90 13.79
CA GLY A 243 -15.02 6.56 13.87
C GLY A 243 -14.85 6.08 15.31
N ASP A 244 -15.09 4.81 15.53
CA ASP A 244 -14.82 4.11 16.79
C ASP A 244 -13.34 3.73 16.88
N GLY A 245 -12.77 3.75 18.09
CA GLY A 245 -11.40 3.31 18.35
C GLY A 245 -11.36 2.28 19.47
N GLU A 246 -10.86 1.08 19.19
CA GLU A 246 -10.66 0.01 20.13
C GLU A 246 -9.17 -0.33 20.24
N PHE A 247 -8.57 -0.07 21.39
CA PHE A 247 -7.14 -0.17 21.61
C PHE A 247 -6.80 -1.22 22.66
N TYR A 248 -5.93 -2.15 22.29
CA TYR A 248 -5.44 -3.23 23.11
C TYR A 248 -3.96 -3.02 23.44
N PHE A 249 -3.65 -2.83 24.72
CA PHE A 249 -2.29 -2.67 25.21
C PHE A 249 -1.83 -3.92 25.95
N ALA A 250 -0.52 -4.12 26.07
CA ALA A 250 0.03 -5.16 26.94
C ALA A 250 -0.36 -4.96 28.41
N ALA A 251 -0.49 -6.03 29.17
CA ALA A 251 -0.89 -5.96 30.60
C ALA A 251 0.07 -5.15 31.47
N ASP A 252 1.34 -5.06 31.10
CA ASP A 252 2.39 -4.30 31.78
C ASP A 252 2.63 -2.89 31.20
N VAL A 253 1.72 -2.40 30.36
CA VAL A 253 1.85 -1.08 29.73
C VAL A 253 2.15 0.01 30.77
N SER A 254 3.11 0.89 30.46
CA SER A 254 3.48 2.04 31.27
C SER A 254 3.21 3.33 30.50
N ALA A 255 2.08 3.98 30.77
CA ALA A 255 1.66 5.16 30.02
C ALA A 255 0.78 6.11 30.86
N LYS A 256 0.73 7.37 30.39
CA LYS A 256 -0.27 8.37 30.76
C LYS A 256 -1.32 8.39 29.68
N PHE A 257 -2.57 8.27 30.06
CA PHE A 257 -3.72 8.30 29.17
C PHE A 257 -4.50 9.60 29.33
N GLU A 258 -4.79 10.24 28.22
CA GLU A 258 -5.66 11.40 28.12
C GLU A 258 -6.66 11.17 26.99
N ILE A 259 -7.91 10.90 27.35
CA ILE A 259 -8.95 10.48 26.43
C ILE A 259 -10.10 11.47 26.51
N GLU A 260 -10.52 12.01 25.36
CA GLU A 260 -11.62 12.95 25.29
C GLU A 260 -12.65 12.52 24.23
N ALA A 261 -13.92 12.61 24.58
CA ALA A 261 -15.03 12.37 23.66
C ALA A 261 -16.02 13.53 23.75
N HIS A 262 -16.33 14.11 22.58
CA HIS A 262 -17.22 15.25 22.45
C HIS A 262 -18.56 14.81 21.84
N ALA A 263 -19.52 15.70 21.74
CA ALA A 263 -20.79 15.54 21.03
C ALA A 263 -21.50 14.17 21.22
N ASN A 264 -21.56 13.66 22.46
CA ASN A 264 -22.09 12.33 22.84
C ASN A 264 -21.19 11.12 22.51
N GLY A 265 -19.95 11.31 22.13
CA GLY A 265 -18.98 10.25 22.07
C GLY A 265 -18.84 9.51 23.42
N LYS A 266 -18.43 8.26 23.38
CA LYS A 266 -18.36 7.38 24.56
C LYS A 266 -16.92 6.95 24.85
N ILE A 267 -16.57 6.93 26.15
CA ILE A 267 -15.30 6.36 26.60
C ILE A 267 -15.61 5.13 27.47
N ILE A 268 -14.97 4.00 27.13
CA ILE A 268 -15.05 2.74 27.86
C ILE A 268 -13.66 2.36 28.33
N ASN A 269 -13.44 2.38 29.65
CA ASN A 269 -12.18 2.03 30.27
C ASN A 269 -12.23 0.61 30.83
N LYS A 270 -11.45 -0.29 30.22
CA LYS A 270 -11.25 -1.66 30.73
C LYS A 270 -9.79 -1.91 31.17
N VAL A 271 -9.01 -0.83 31.32
CA VAL A 271 -7.60 -0.88 31.75
C VAL A 271 -7.49 -0.70 33.26
N THR A 272 -8.25 0.25 33.83
CA THR A 272 -8.23 0.58 35.27
C THR A 272 -9.64 0.80 35.79
N SER A 273 -9.76 1.03 37.13
CA SER A 273 -11.02 1.39 37.76
C SER A 273 -11.33 2.89 37.73
N ASP A 274 -10.48 3.70 37.07
CA ASP A 274 -10.71 5.14 36.95
C ASP A 274 -11.98 5.42 36.16
N LYS A 275 -12.75 6.38 36.69
CA LYS A 275 -14.08 6.70 36.13
C LYS A 275 -14.00 7.83 35.12
N VAL A 276 -14.78 7.67 34.07
CA VAL A 276 -14.99 8.73 33.07
C VAL A 276 -15.69 9.92 33.71
N SER A 277 -15.12 11.10 33.57
CA SER A 277 -15.69 12.37 34.02
C SER A 277 -16.57 12.95 32.92
N LYS A 278 -17.77 13.40 33.25
CA LYS A 278 -18.66 14.12 32.37
C LYS A 278 -18.57 15.61 32.60
N ALA A 279 -18.58 16.41 31.55
CA ALA A 279 -18.62 17.85 31.67
C ALA A 279 -19.89 18.27 32.43
N LYS A 280 -19.76 19.26 33.31
CA LYS A 280 -20.92 19.81 34.08
C LYS A 280 -21.96 20.46 33.11
N TYR A 281 -21.47 21.03 32.02
CA TYR A 281 -22.31 21.64 30.99
C TYR A 281 -21.84 21.13 29.61
N GLY A 282 -22.76 20.50 28.86
CA GLY A 282 -22.45 19.94 27.54
C GLY A 282 -22.25 18.42 27.51
N PRO A 283 -22.13 17.87 26.30
CA PRO A 283 -22.10 16.41 26.08
C PRO A 283 -20.72 15.77 26.20
N SER A 284 -19.66 16.53 26.53
CA SER A 284 -18.29 16.02 26.54
C SER A 284 -18.01 15.11 27.74
N SER A 285 -17.16 14.13 27.53
CA SER A 285 -16.58 13.27 28.57
C SER A 285 -15.08 13.17 28.44
N SER A 286 -14.39 12.96 29.55
CA SER A 286 -12.94 12.80 29.58
C SER A 286 -12.50 11.75 30.56
N LEU A 287 -11.35 11.14 30.31
CA LEU A 287 -10.70 10.18 31.19
C LEU A 287 -9.21 10.44 31.22
N LYS A 288 -8.65 10.64 32.41
CA LYS A 288 -7.20 10.84 32.60
C LYS A 288 -6.71 9.93 33.71
N PHE A 289 -5.72 9.13 33.39
CA PHE A 289 -5.07 8.25 34.38
C PHE A 289 -3.63 7.93 33.96
N SER A 290 -2.89 7.34 34.90
CA SER A 290 -1.52 6.88 34.63
C SER A 290 -1.33 5.49 35.22
N ILE A 291 -0.64 4.62 34.50
CA ILE A 291 -0.37 3.24 34.91
C ILE A 291 1.13 2.96 34.82
N ASN A 292 1.66 2.17 35.76
CA ASN A 292 3.04 1.67 35.82
C ASN A 292 4.12 2.75 35.59
N GLY A 293 3.96 3.94 36.18
CA GLY A 293 4.93 5.03 36.15
C GLY A 293 4.80 6.00 34.94
N GLY A 294 3.92 5.74 34.00
CA GLY A 294 3.57 6.71 32.96
C GLY A 294 4.69 7.04 31.98
N ASN A 295 5.42 6.04 31.50
CA ASN A 295 6.60 6.23 30.65
C ASN A 295 6.29 6.61 29.18
N ALA A 296 5.06 6.46 28.72
CA ALA A 296 4.57 6.83 27.41
C ALA A 296 3.37 7.77 27.51
N ASN A 297 2.98 8.41 26.42
CA ASN A 297 1.76 9.22 26.34
C ASN A 297 0.79 8.58 25.35
N VAL A 298 -0.47 8.49 25.75
CA VAL A 298 -1.59 8.01 24.91
C VAL A 298 -2.68 9.07 24.93
N GLU A 299 -2.88 9.75 23.83
CA GLU A 299 -3.90 10.78 23.63
C GLU A 299 -4.91 10.30 22.59
N MET A 300 -6.19 10.30 22.95
CA MET A 300 -7.25 9.86 22.06
C MET A 300 -8.42 10.83 22.09
N ASN A 301 -8.84 11.28 20.93
CA ASN A 301 -9.91 12.24 20.76
C ASN A 301 -10.94 11.75 19.73
N THR A 302 -12.23 11.88 20.08
CA THR A 302 -13.31 11.67 19.10
C THR A 302 -14.39 12.75 19.26
N ILE A 303 -15.04 13.10 18.15
CA ILE A 303 -16.19 14.00 18.22
C ILE A 303 -17.43 13.21 18.60
N SER A 304 -17.79 12.13 17.95
CA SER A 304 -19.03 11.39 18.21
C SER A 304 -18.88 9.87 18.24
N GLY A 305 -17.65 9.34 18.10
CA GLY A 305 -17.36 7.91 18.16
C GLY A 305 -17.25 7.34 19.59
N ARG A 306 -16.97 6.06 19.66
CA ARG A 306 -16.68 5.32 20.89
C ARG A 306 -15.17 5.07 20.97
N LEU A 307 -14.58 5.35 22.14
CA LEU A 307 -13.19 5.02 22.45
C LEU A 307 -13.17 3.95 23.55
N GLU A 308 -12.61 2.79 23.23
CA GLU A 308 -12.53 1.65 24.12
C GLU A 308 -11.07 1.24 24.35
N LEU A 309 -10.68 1.09 25.62
CA LEU A 309 -9.32 0.78 26.05
C LEU A 309 -9.29 -0.56 26.78
N HIS A 310 -8.36 -1.43 26.36
CA HIS A 310 -8.16 -2.76 26.93
C HIS A 310 -6.70 -3.01 27.28
N THR A 311 -6.46 -3.95 28.23
CA THR A 311 -5.18 -4.63 28.42
C THR A 311 -5.35 -6.13 28.19
N LYS A 312 -4.36 -6.74 27.57
CA LYS A 312 -4.32 -8.20 27.32
C LYS A 312 -3.09 -8.80 27.97
#